data_f6c3c9fd4bdf7dd443658bdb7e08b5a7
#
_entry.id   f6c3c9fd4bdf7dd443658bdb7e08b5a7
#
_cell.length_a   1.000
_cell.length_b   1.000
_cell.length_c   1.000
_cell.angle_alpha   90.00
_cell.angle_beta   90.00
_cell.angle_gamma   90.00
#
_symmetry.space_group_name_H-M   'P 1'
#
loop_
_entity.id
_entity.type
_entity.pdbx_description
1 polymer ?
#
loop_
_entity_poly.entity_id
_entity_poly.type
_entity_poly.pdbx_seq_one_letter_code
_entity_poly.pdbx_strand_id
1 'polypeptide(L)'
;YTALDEATKMAEVVIVYAKSFYGGAANANTKLAGEVIGIMAGPNPAEVKSGLNAAVDFIENGACFYSANEDDTVPYYAHCVSRTGSYLSKTAGIEEGEALAYLIAPPLEAMYALDAALKAADVRLAAFFGPPSETNFGGGLLTGSQSACKSACDAFAEADKFVAQNPKKI
;
A
#
# COMPACT_ATOMS: atom_id res chain seq x y z
N TYR A 1 -1.85 4.25 4.28
CA TYR A 1 -3.21 3.67 4.22
C TYR A 1 -3.31 2.35 4.98
N THR A 2 -2.29 1.48 4.91
CA THR A 2 -2.23 0.25 5.72
C THR A 2 -2.15 0.54 7.22
N ALA A 3 -1.41 1.57 7.62
CA ALA A 3 -1.37 2.03 9.00
C ALA A 3 -2.71 2.58 9.51
N LEU A 4 -3.45 3.29 8.65
CA LEU A 4 -4.81 3.74 8.98
C LEU A 4 -5.77 2.55 9.15
N ASP A 5 -5.62 1.53 8.32
CA ASP A 5 -6.39 0.29 8.46
C ASP A 5 -6.04 -0.45 9.76
N GLU A 6 -4.75 -0.49 10.13
CA GLU A 6 -4.31 -1.08 11.40
C GLU A 6 -4.97 -0.39 12.60
N ALA A 7 -5.10 0.94 12.58
CA ALA A 7 -5.80 1.69 13.61
C ALA A 7 -7.24 1.21 13.80
N THR A 8 -7.96 0.88 12.71
CA THR A 8 -9.36 0.41 12.78
C THR A 8 -9.50 -1.02 13.31
N LYS A 9 -8.40 -1.78 13.37
CA LYS A 9 -8.36 -3.12 13.97
C LYS A 9 -8.04 -3.09 15.47
N MET A 10 -7.35 -2.04 15.92
CA MET A 10 -6.81 -1.94 17.27
C MET A 10 -7.62 -1.04 18.18
N ALA A 11 -8.53 -0.22 17.64
CA ALA A 11 -9.35 0.71 18.41
C ALA A 11 -10.72 0.92 17.74
N GLU A 12 -11.69 1.39 18.51
CA GLU A 12 -13.01 1.77 17.99
C GLU A 12 -12.93 3.12 17.28
N VAL A 13 -12.30 3.12 16.09
CA VAL A 13 -12.13 4.32 15.27
C VAL A 13 -12.57 4.08 13.83
N VAL A 14 -12.96 5.16 13.17
CA VAL A 14 -13.26 5.17 11.73
C VAL A 14 -12.35 6.19 11.04
N ILE A 15 -11.91 5.87 9.84
CA ILE A 15 -11.16 6.82 9.00
C ILE A 15 -12.16 7.68 8.24
N VAL A 16 -12.23 8.95 8.61
CA VAL A 16 -13.19 9.91 8.02
C VAL A 16 -12.63 10.63 6.81
N TYR A 17 -11.31 10.69 6.69
CA TYR A 17 -10.62 11.25 5.53
C TYR A 17 -9.25 10.61 5.39
N ALA A 18 -8.90 10.23 4.17
CA ALA A 18 -7.55 9.79 3.85
C ALA A 18 -7.26 10.13 2.40
N LYS A 19 -6.17 10.86 2.17
CA LYS A 19 -5.75 11.25 0.83
C LYS A 19 -4.23 11.37 0.75
N SER A 20 -3.66 10.78 -0.30
CA SER A 20 -2.29 11.01 -0.70
C SER A 20 -2.21 12.17 -1.71
N PHE A 21 -1.08 12.88 -1.70
CA PHE A 21 -0.82 13.98 -2.61
C PHE A 21 0.68 14.17 -2.80
N TYR A 22 1.06 14.85 -3.86
CA TYR A 22 2.43 15.26 -4.10
C TYR A 22 2.60 16.73 -3.79
N GLY A 23 3.36 17.03 -2.74
CA GLY A 23 3.60 18.40 -2.25
C GLY A 23 4.58 19.22 -3.10
N GLY A 24 5.15 18.65 -4.17
CA GLY A 24 6.23 19.25 -4.95
C GLY A 24 7.61 19.02 -4.33
N ALA A 25 8.65 18.99 -5.16
CA ALA A 25 10.01 18.64 -4.73
C ALA A 25 10.58 19.53 -3.62
N ALA A 26 10.17 20.79 -3.57
CA ALA A 26 10.61 21.74 -2.54
C ALA A 26 9.91 21.54 -1.19
N ASN A 27 8.74 20.88 -1.17
CA ASN A 27 7.92 20.69 0.02
C ASN A 27 7.81 19.21 0.42
N ALA A 28 8.35 18.29 -0.38
CA ALA A 28 8.34 16.87 -0.08
C ALA A 28 9.37 16.53 0.98
N ASN A 29 9.01 15.65 1.92
CA ASN A 29 9.91 15.22 3.00
C ASN A 29 11.06 14.33 2.51
N THR A 30 10.89 13.69 1.36
CA THR A 30 11.89 12.84 0.72
C THR A 30 11.87 13.02 -0.79
N LYS A 31 12.91 12.57 -1.49
CA LYS A 31 12.98 12.59 -2.96
C LYS A 31 11.91 11.72 -3.63
N LEU A 32 11.39 10.74 -2.91
CA LEU A 32 10.44 9.73 -3.39
C LEU A 32 8.99 10.02 -2.95
N ALA A 33 8.77 11.17 -2.31
CA ALA A 33 7.58 11.35 -1.52
C ALA A 33 6.32 11.71 -2.29
N GLY A 34 5.30 10.95 -2.00
CA GLY A 34 3.98 11.49 -1.74
C GLY A 34 3.77 11.68 -0.24
N GLU A 35 2.86 12.53 0.12
CA GLU A 35 2.41 12.72 1.49
C GLU A 35 1.01 12.15 1.67
N VAL A 36 0.65 11.81 2.90
CA VAL A 36 -0.69 11.30 3.23
C VAL A 36 -1.25 12.09 4.39
N ILE A 37 -2.48 12.55 4.24
CA ILE A 37 -3.28 13.03 5.35
C ILE A 37 -4.30 11.94 5.71
N GLY A 38 -4.29 11.50 6.97
CA GLY A 38 -5.30 10.62 7.53
C GLY A 38 -5.99 11.31 8.71
N ILE A 39 -7.32 11.29 8.71
CA ILE A 39 -8.12 11.81 9.83
C ILE A 39 -9.01 10.67 10.33
N MET A 40 -8.92 10.39 11.61
CA MET A 40 -9.76 9.38 12.26
C MET A 40 -10.67 10.01 13.32
N ALA A 41 -11.82 9.39 13.52
CA ALA A 41 -12.77 9.74 14.56
C ALA A 41 -13.10 8.49 15.40
N GLY A 42 -13.41 8.70 16.66
CA GLY A 42 -13.79 7.64 17.60
C GLY A 42 -14.76 8.18 18.65
N PRO A 43 -15.37 7.30 19.45
CA PRO A 43 -16.40 7.66 20.41
C PRO A 43 -15.87 8.49 21.58
N ASN A 44 -14.57 8.44 21.84
CA ASN A 44 -13.92 9.17 22.91
C ASN A 44 -12.42 9.40 22.61
N PRO A 45 -11.74 10.32 23.32
CA PRO A 45 -10.33 10.62 23.11
C PRO A 45 -9.37 9.43 23.34
N ALA A 46 -9.74 8.49 24.21
CA ALA A 46 -8.90 7.32 24.51
C ALA A 46 -8.83 6.38 23.30
N GLU A 47 -9.97 6.12 22.65
CA GLU A 47 -10.02 5.30 21.43
C GLU A 47 -9.25 5.96 20.27
N VAL A 48 -9.42 7.26 20.07
CA VAL A 48 -8.67 7.99 19.03
C VAL A 48 -7.17 7.92 19.30
N LYS A 49 -6.75 8.09 20.56
CA LYS A 49 -5.33 7.98 20.93
C LYS A 49 -4.80 6.56 20.71
N SER A 50 -5.57 5.53 21.03
CA SER A 50 -5.19 4.13 20.78
C SER A 50 -5.04 3.86 19.29
N GLY A 51 -5.98 4.32 18.46
CA GLY A 51 -5.89 4.21 17.00
C GLY A 51 -4.68 4.94 16.43
N LEU A 52 -4.41 6.17 16.89
CA LEU A 52 -3.23 6.93 16.47
C LEU A 52 -1.93 6.21 16.85
N ASN A 53 -1.82 5.69 18.07
CA ASN A 53 -0.65 4.95 18.50
C ASN A 53 -0.45 3.68 17.65
N ALA A 54 -1.51 2.94 17.34
CA ALA A 54 -1.42 1.77 16.48
C ALA A 54 -0.95 2.13 15.06
N ALA A 55 -1.45 3.23 14.48
CA ALA A 55 -1.01 3.70 13.18
C ALA A 55 0.48 4.10 13.18
N VAL A 56 0.93 4.82 14.22
CA VAL A 56 2.34 5.24 14.36
C VAL A 56 3.24 4.03 14.54
N ASP A 57 2.88 3.09 15.42
CA ASP A 57 3.65 1.87 15.65
C ASP A 57 3.78 1.03 14.36
N PHE A 58 2.70 0.93 13.59
CA PHE A 58 2.73 0.22 12.31
C PHE A 58 3.64 0.91 11.28
N ILE A 59 3.70 2.24 11.24
CA ILE A 59 4.62 3.00 10.36
C ILE A 59 6.07 2.78 10.79
N GLU A 60 6.35 2.75 12.09
CA GLU A 60 7.70 2.61 12.63
C GLU A 60 8.22 1.16 12.56
N ASN A 61 7.36 0.17 12.80
CA ASN A 61 7.78 -1.22 13.04
C ASN A 61 7.10 -2.26 12.12
N GLY A 62 6.11 -1.85 11.34
CA GLY A 62 5.33 -2.73 10.48
C GLY A 62 5.86 -2.78 9.04
N ALA A 63 4.99 -2.57 8.07
CA ALA A 63 5.35 -2.61 6.67
C ALA A 63 6.04 -1.31 6.21
N CYS A 64 7.01 -1.45 5.32
CA CYS A 64 7.78 -0.35 4.77
C CYS A 64 7.89 -0.46 3.23
N PHE A 65 8.35 0.61 2.61
CA PHE A 65 8.82 0.55 1.22
C PHE A 65 10.17 -0.15 1.17
N TYR A 66 10.36 -0.91 0.11
CA TYR A 66 11.62 -1.58 -0.22
C TYR A 66 12.25 -0.93 -1.44
N SER A 67 13.57 -1.04 -1.57
CA SER A 67 14.28 -0.65 -2.78
C SER A 67 14.32 -1.79 -3.79
N ALA A 68 14.03 -1.49 -5.05
CA ALA A 68 14.14 -2.44 -6.15
C ALA A 68 15.52 -2.44 -6.81
N ASN A 69 16.34 -1.42 -6.58
CA ASN A 69 17.66 -1.24 -7.17
C ASN A 69 18.69 -0.71 -6.16
N GLU A 70 19.98 -0.80 -6.52
CA GLU A 70 21.09 -0.41 -5.64
C GLU A 70 21.13 1.08 -5.31
N ASP A 71 20.63 1.93 -6.20
CA ASP A 71 20.65 3.38 -6.05
C ASP A 71 19.48 3.94 -5.22
N ASP A 72 18.60 3.07 -4.72
CA ASP A 72 17.37 3.45 -3.98
C ASP A 72 16.45 4.42 -4.75
N THR A 73 16.49 4.38 -6.09
CA THR A 73 15.71 5.28 -6.94
C THR A 73 14.36 4.71 -7.35
N VAL A 74 14.16 3.40 -7.22
CA VAL A 74 12.91 2.70 -7.52
C VAL A 74 12.38 2.02 -6.26
N PRO A 75 11.55 2.70 -5.47
CA PRO A 75 10.92 2.11 -4.30
C PRO A 75 9.64 1.37 -4.68
N TYR A 76 9.35 0.28 -4.00
CA TYR A 76 8.07 -0.41 -4.11
C TYR A 76 7.51 -0.77 -2.73
N TYR A 77 6.19 -0.97 -2.69
CA TYR A 77 5.47 -1.45 -1.54
C TYR A 77 4.69 -2.71 -1.93
N ALA A 78 5.02 -3.83 -1.30
CA ALA A 78 4.34 -5.10 -1.50
C ALA A 78 4.07 -5.72 -0.12
N HIS A 79 2.86 -5.48 0.40
CA HIS A 79 2.48 -5.89 1.74
C HIS A 79 1.24 -6.77 1.73
N CYS A 80 1.35 -7.97 2.32
CA CYS A 80 0.22 -8.84 2.54
C CYS A 80 -0.47 -8.46 3.85
N VAL A 81 -1.61 -7.79 3.74
CA VAL A 81 -2.53 -7.56 4.84
C VAL A 81 -3.28 -8.86 5.08
N SER A 82 -2.90 -9.62 6.11
CA SER A 82 -3.48 -10.93 6.40
C SER A 82 -4.96 -10.86 6.78
N ARG A 83 -5.36 -9.74 7.35
CA ARG A 83 -6.74 -9.43 7.75
C ARG A 83 -6.97 -7.93 7.64
N THR A 84 -7.87 -7.52 6.76
CA THR A 84 -8.25 -6.11 6.61
C THR A 84 -9.09 -5.62 7.79
N GLY A 85 -8.88 -4.36 8.14
CA GLY A 85 -9.80 -3.61 8.99
C GLY A 85 -10.92 -2.96 8.18
N SER A 86 -11.70 -2.10 8.82
CA SER A 86 -12.85 -1.46 8.18
C SER A 86 -12.48 -0.44 7.08
N TYR A 87 -11.28 0.10 7.10
CA TYR A 87 -10.85 1.10 6.11
C TYR A 87 -10.47 0.46 4.77
N LEU A 88 -9.56 -0.51 4.76
CA LEU A 88 -9.12 -1.14 3.51
C LEU A 88 -10.17 -2.09 2.93
N SER A 89 -10.96 -2.77 3.76
CA SER A 89 -12.07 -3.59 3.27
C SER A 89 -13.08 -2.75 2.48
N LYS A 90 -13.46 -1.58 3.01
CA LYS A 90 -14.31 -0.62 2.31
C LYS A 90 -13.68 -0.09 1.02
N THR A 91 -12.38 0.22 1.05
CA THR A 91 -11.64 0.72 -0.12
C THR A 91 -11.56 -0.35 -1.22
N ALA A 92 -11.35 -1.60 -0.84
CA ALA A 92 -11.25 -2.74 -1.76
C ALA A 92 -12.60 -3.35 -2.17
N GLY A 93 -13.71 -2.96 -1.52
CA GLY A 93 -15.04 -3.55 -1.76
C GLY A 93 -15.09 -5.03 -1.41
N ILE A 94 -14.50 -5.41 -0.28
CA ILE A 94 -14.45 -6.78 0.26
C ILE A 94 -15.00 -6.81 1.69
N GLU A 95 -15.23 -8.02 2.22
CA GLU A 95 -15.64 -8.17 3.61
C GLU A 95 -14.47 -7.85 4.57
N GLU A 96 -14.80 -7.24 5.72
CA GLU A 96 -13.81 -6.99 6.76
C GLU A 96 -13.22 -8.31 7.28
N GLY A 97 -11.90 -8.35 7.38
CA GLY A 97 -11.20 -9.58 7.77
C GLY A 97 -10.66 -10.41 6.60
N GLU A 98 -11.05 -10.13 5.36
CA GLU A 98 -10.44 -10.77 4.19
C GLU A 98 -8.98 -10.32 4.01
N ALA A 99 -8.17 -11.18 3.38
CA ALA A 99 -6.78 -10.87 3.09
C ALA A 99 -6.66 -9.97 1.85
N LEU A 100 -5.61 -9.16 1.84
CA LEU A 100 -5.33 -8.22 0.77
C LEU A 100 -3.82 -8.14 0.48
N ALA A 101 -3.45 -8.14 -0.79
CA ALA A 101 -2.12 -7.71 -1.24
C ALA A 101 -2.19 -6.23 -1.63
N TYR A 102 -1.45 -5.39 -0.92
CA TYR A 102 -1.31 -3.96 -1.21
C TYR A 102 -0.03 -3.74 -2.00
N LEU A 103 -0.14 -3.34 -3.27
CA LEU A 103 0.94 -3.36 -4.25
C LEU A 103 1.08 -1.97 -4.88
N ILE A 104 2.21 -1.31 -4.65
CA ILE A 104 2.52 0.04 -5.15
C ILE A 104 3.98 0.10 -5.62
N ALA A 105 4.21 0.72 -6.76
CA ALA A 105 5.52 0.99 -7.32
C ALA A 105 5.45 2.22 -8.27
N PRO A 106 6.57 2.71 -8.83
CA PRO A 106 6.53 3.71 -9.88
C PRO A 106 5.71 3.22 -11.08
N PRO A 107 5.15 4.12 -11.91
CA PRO A 107 4.04 3.79 -12.81
C PRO A 107 4.29 2.63 -13.77
N LEU A 108 5.45 2.58 -14.41
CA LEU A 108 5.76 1.54 -15.39
C LEU A 108 6.03 0.19 -14.71
N GLU A 109 6.85 0.22 -13.68
CA GLU A 109 7.20 -0.92 -12.85
C GLU A 109 5.93 -1.52 -12.23
N ALA A 110 5.07 -0.68 -11.68
CA ALA A 110 3.80 -1.10 -11.08
C ALA A 110 2.89 -1.84 -12.06
N MET A 111 2.78 -1.37 -13.30
CA MET A 111 1.90 -2.04 -14.30
C MET A 111 2.43 -3.40 -14.70
N TYR A 112 3.74 -3.53 -14.90
CA TYR A 112 4.38 -4.79 -15.20
C TYR A 112 4.30 -5.78 -14.03
N ALA A 113 4.60 -5.29 -12.83
CA ALA A 113 4.59 -6.10 -11.62
C ALA A 113 3.18 -6.53 -11.18
N LEU A 114 2.17 -5.67 -11.39
CA LEU A 114 0.78 -6.01 -11.10
C LEU A 114 0.26 -7.14 -12.01
N ASP A 115 0.61 -7.11 -13.31
CA ASP A 115 0.28 -8.17 -14.25
C ASP A 115 0.96 -9.49 -13.83
N ALA A 116 2.24 -9.44 -13.42
CA ALA A 116 2.94 -10.60 -12.90
C ALA A 116 2.28 -11.18 -11.64
N ALA A 117 1.89 -10.34 -10.69
CA ALA A 117 1.19 -10.75 -9.47
C ALA A 117 -0.15 -11.44 -9.76
N LEU A 118 -0.95 -10.89 -10.68
CA LEU A 118 -2.22 -11.47 -11.10
C LEU A 118 -2.07 -12.84 -11.80
N LYS A 119 -0.95 -13.07 -12.46
CA LYS A 119 -0.65 -14.35 -13.14
C LYS A 119 -0.07 -15.40 -12.21
N ALA A 120 0.57 -14.98 -11.13
CA ALA A 120 1.30 -15.87 -10.22
C ALA A 120 0.42 -16.53 -9.15
N ALA A 121 -0.75 -15.98 -8.84
CA ALA A 121 -1.58 -16.42 -7.73
C ALA A 121 -3.08 -16.32 -8.05
N ASP A 122 -3.86 -17.14 -7.35
CA ASP A 122 -5.33 -17.08 -7.45
C ASP A 122 -5.88 -15.91 -6.64
N VAL A 123 -5.74 -14.73 -7.22
CA VAL A 123 -6.18 -13.44 -6.67
C VAL A 123 -7.00 -12.69 -7.72
N ARG A 124 -7.87 -11.81 -7.26
CA ARG A 124 -8.61 -10.87 -8.11
C ARG A 124 -8.22 -9.42 -7.81
N LEU A 125 -8.28 -8.57 -8.81
CA LEU A 125 -8.09 -7.14 -8.66
C LEU A 125 -9.33 -6.55 -7.94
N ALA A 126 -9.13 -6.05 -6.73
CA ALA A 126 -10.16 -5.40 -5.92
C ALA A 126 -10.20 -3.89 -6.17
N ALA A 127 -9.03 -3.24 -6.28
CA ALA A 127 -8.93 -1.84 -6.66
C ALA A 127 -7.70 -1.61 -7.54
N PHE A 128 -7.82 -0.73 -8.52
CA PHE A 128 -6.74 -0.37 -9.44
C PHE A 128 -6.35 1.10 -9.26
N PHE A 129 -5.07 1.35 -9.07
CA PHE A 129 -4.48 2.68 -8.98
C PHE A 129 -3.65 2.95 -10.22
N GLY A 130 -4.33 3.30 -11.31
CA GLY A 130 -3.70 3.56 -12.61
C GLY A 130 -2.98 4.92 -12.63
N PRO A 131 -1.82 5.01 -13.31
CA PRO A 131 -1.18 6.29 -13.56
C PRO A 131 -1.99 7.13 -14.59
N PRO A 132 -1.98 8.48 -14.48
CA PRO A 132 -1.31 9.26 -13.43
C PRO A 132 -2.09 9.22 -12.11
N SER A 133 -1.34 9.08 -11.01
CA SER A 133 -1.87 9.18 -9.65
C SER A 133 -1.42 10.47 -8.98
N GLU A 134 -1.96 10.78 -7.80
CA GLU A 134 -1.59 11.99 -7.06
C GLU A 134 -0.14 11.96 -6.55
N THR A 135 0.51 10.81 -6.53
CA THR A 135 1.86 10.62 -5.95
C THR A 135 2.91 10.12 -6.94
N ASN A 136 2.60 10.04 -8.21
CA ASN A 136 3.44 9.43 -9.24
C ASN A 136 3.73 7.93 -9.02
N PHE A 137 2.91 7.24 -8.26
CA PHE A 137 2.93 5.80 -8.09
C PHE A 137 1.69 5.17 -8.73
N GLY A 138 1.78 3.92 -9.08
CA GLY A 138 0.65 3.11 -9.52
C GLY A 138 0.60 1.79 -8.75
N GLY A 139 -0.40 0.97 -9.04
CA GLY A 139 -0.52 -0.36 -8.46
C GLY A 139 -1.95 -0.80 -8.25
N GLY A 140 -2.20 -1.54 -7.19
CA GLY A 140 -3.55 -2.02 -6.89
C GLY A 140 -3.65 -2.82 -5.61
N LEU A 141 -4.89 -3.16 -5.32
CA LEU A 141 -5.26 -4.05 -4.23
C LEU A 141 -5.74 -5.37 -4.84
N LEU A 142 -5.10 -6.48 -4.47
CA LEU A 142 -5.53 -7.81 -4.87
C LEU A 142 -6.09 -8.56 -3.66
N THR A 143 -7.15 -9.32 -3.84
CA THR A 143 -7.74 -10.15 -2.78
C THR A 143 -7.86 -11.60 -3.21
N GLY A 144 -7.78 -12.50 -2.24
CA GLY A 144 -7.82 -13.94 -2.38
C GLY A 144 -7.54 -14.58 -1.03
N SER A 145 -7.13 -15.86 -1.01
CA SER A 145 -6.64 -16.44 0.23
C SER A 145 -5.38 -15.71 0.72
N GLN A 146 -5.10 -15.76 2.02
CA GLN A 146 -3.90 -15.13 2.58
C GLN A 146 -2.61 -15.63 1.88
N SER A 147 -2.52 -16.92 1.60
CA SER A 147 -1.37 -17.50 0.88
C SER A 147 -1.28 -16.99 -0.55
N ALA A 148 -2.41 -16.85 -1.25
CA ALA A 148 -2.44 -16.27 -2.60
C ALA A 148 -2.03 -14.79 -2.59
N CYS A 149 -2.52 -14.00 -1.65
CA CYS A 149 -2.10 -12.60 -1.47
C CYS A 149 -0.60 -12.49 -1.18
N LYS A 150 -0.04 -13.39 -0.35
CA LYS A 150 1.41 -13.44 -0.09
C LYS A 150 2.20 -13.76 -1.35
N SER A 151 1.77 -14.78 -2.11
CA SER A 151 2.41 -15.14 -3.38
C SER A 151 2.33 -14.00 -4.41
N ALA A 152 1.22 -13.27 -4.45
CA ALA A 152 1.06 -12.10 -5.30
C ALA A 152 2.04 -10.96 -4.90
N CYS A 153 2.23 -10.72 -3.59
CA CYS A 153 3.23 -9.76 -3.11
C CYS A 153 4.66 -10.15 -3.52
N ASP A 154 5.00 -11.41 -3.38
CA ASP A 154 6.33 -11.91 -3.74
C ASP A 154 6.59 -11.79 -5.26
N ALA A 155 5.61 -12.17 -6.09
CA ALA A 155 5.70 -12.04 -7.55
C ALA A 155 5.77 -10.57 -8.00
N PHE A 156 5.03 -9.68 -7.35
CA PHE A 156 5.11 -8.24 -7.60
C PHE A 156 6.51 -7.72 -7.31
N ALA A 157 7.06 -8.04 -6.15
CA ALA A 157 8.39 -7.61 -5.73
C ALA A 157 9.49 -8.10 -6.69
N GLU A 158 9.42 -9.36 -7.13
CA GLU A 158 10.39 -9.91 -8.08
C GLU A 158 10.30 -9.23 -9.44
N ALA A 159 9.09 -9.01 -9.95
CA ALA A 159 8.87 -8.36 -11.24
C ALA A 159 9.30 -6.89 -11.22
N ASP A 160 9.03 -6.16 -10.15
CA ASP A 160 9.45 -4.77 -9.96
C ASP A 160 11.00 -4.68 -9.96
N LYS A 161 11.66 -5.51 -9.17
CA LYS A 161 13.13 -5.60 -9.15
C LYS A 161 13.71 -5.94 -10.52
N PHE A 162 13.08 -6.88 -11.24
CA PHE A 162 13.53 -7.24 -12.59
C PHE A 162 13.52 -6.04 -13.53
N VAL A 163 12.45 -5.25 -13.55
CA VAL A 163 12.35 -4.04 -14.38
C VAL A 163 13.38 -3.00 -13.95
N ALA A 164 13.46 -2.71 -12.65
CA ALA A 164 14.34 -1.70 -12.09
C ALA A 164 15.84 -1.99 -12.33
N GLN A 165 16.24 -3.28 -12.31
CA GLN A 165 17.63 -3.70 -12.49
C GLN A 165 18.02 -3.96 -13.95
N ASN A 166 17.06 -3.98 -14.86
CA ASN A 166 17.29 -4.20 -16.29
C ASN A 166 16.73 -3.07 -17.16
N PRO A 167 17.15 -1.81 -16.92
CA PRO A 167 16.67 -0.66 -17.70
C PRO A 167 17.12 -0.81 -19.15
N LYS A 168 16.21 -0.61 -20.09
CA LYS A 168 16.56 -0.54 -21.51
C LYS A 168 17.32 0.74 -21.76
N LYS A 169 18.53 0.62 -22.30
CA LYS A 169 19.28 1.78 -22.80
C LYS A 169 18.69 2.21 -24.14
N ILE A 170 18.37 3.49 -24.27
CA ILE A 170 17.93 4.12 -25.51
C ILE A 170 19.15 4.70 -26.20
#